data_5753edd5ed69a885ae08f5160ca48bd6
#
_entry.id   5753edd5ed69a885ae08f5160ca48bd6
#
_cell.length_a   1.000
_cell.length_b   1.000
_cell.length_c   1.000
_cell.angle_alpha   90.00
_cell.angle_beta   90.00
_cell.angle_gamma   90.00
#
_symmetry.space_group_name_H-M   'P 1'
#
loop_
_entity.id
_entity.type
_entity.pdbx_description
1 polymer ?
#
loop_
_entity_poly.entity_id
_entity_poly.type
_entity_poly.pdbx_seq_one_letter_code
_entity_poly.pdbx_strand_id
1 'polypeptide(L)'
;MEKEGALRAKRAAGERAAGMVEDGMVVGLGTGSTVKYAMERLAERQKEGLRILGIPTSFQTAIRARELGIPLTTLDVHPDPDIAIDGADQVDRSRRLIKGRGAALTREKIVAAAAGRLVIVVDGAKMVESLHGVVPTEVLPFALAPVLASLKTLGAAPVVREGVAKDGPVISDNGGFIVDAGFGLIRNPEEVERAITLIPGVICTGLFTAYTGKTSVVVGREKGEARVL
;
A
#
# COMPACT_ATOMS: atom_id res chain seq x y z
N MET A 1 -24.12 -10.11 6.86
CA MET A 1 -23.69 -11.07 5.80
C MET A 1 -22.57 -10.52 4.92
N GLU A 2 -22.79 -9.43 4.19
CA GLU A 2 -21.76 -8.87 3.26
C GLU A 2 -20.46 -8.40 3.97
N LYS A 3 -20.57 -7.70 5.09
CA LYS A 3 -19.39 -7.29 5.91
C LYS A 3 -18.58 -8.48 6.42
N GLU A 4 -19.23 -9.56 6.77
CA GLU A 4 -18.59 -10.76 7.33
C GLU A 4 -17.86 -11.57 6.24
N GLY A 5 -18.42 -11.65 5.01
CA GLY A 5 -17.76 -12.21 3.85
C GLY A 5 -16.48 -11.45 3.50
N ALA A 6 -16.54 -10.12 3.48
CA ALA A 6 -15.37 -9.27 3.23
C ALA A 6 -14.27 -9.46 4.31
N LEU A 7 -14.64 -9.66 5.58
CA LEU A 7 -13.67 -9.94 6.64
C LEU A 7 -12.99 -11.30 6.45
N ARG A 8 -13.77 -12.36 6.12
CA ARG A 8 -13.20 -13.68 5.79
C ARG A 8 -12.25 -13.62 4.60
N ALA A 9 -12.62 -12.90 3.55
CA ALA A 9 -11.77 -12.70 2.38
C ALA A 9 -10.42 -12.05 2.75
N LYS A 10 -10.46 -10.94 3.51
CA LYS A 10 -9.25 -10.26 3.97
C LYS A 10 -8.36 -11.14 4.84
N ARG A 11 -8.96 -11.89 5.77
CA ARG A 11 -8.23 -12.82 6.63
C ARG A 11 -7.54 -13.90 5.78
N ALA A 12 -8.25 -14.56 4.88
CA ALA A 12 -7.69 -15.61 4.02
C ALA A 12 -6.52 -15.09 3.16
N ALA A 13 -6.65 -13.87 2.59
CA ALA A 13 -5.57 -13.25 1.83
C ALA A 13 -4.34 -12.97 2.70
N GLY A 14 -4.52 -12.38 3.88
CA GLY A 14 -3.44 -12.06 4.81
C GLY A 14 -2.72 -13.32 5.32
N GLU A 15 -3.45 -14.33 5.77
CA GLU A 15 -2.89 -15.61 6.25
C GLU A 15 -2.12 -16.35 5.14
N ARG A 16 -2.66 -16.35 3.90
CA ARG A 16 -1.98 -16.94 2.75
C ARG A 16 -0.67 -16.24 2.43
N ALA A 17 -0.64 -14.90 2.47
CA ALA A 17 0.58 -14.12 2.24
C ALA A 17 1.61 -14.34 3.36
N ALA A 18 1.19 -14.39 4.61
CA ALA A 18 2.06 -14.73 5.74
C ALA A 18 2.71 -16.10 5.56
N GLY A 19 2.03 -17.06 4.94
CA GLY A 19 2.59 -18.38 4.60
C GLY A 19 3.72 -18.36 3.55
N MET A 20 3.95 -17.23 2.86
CA MET A 20 5.03 -17.06 1.89
C MET A 20 6.34 -16.55 2.52
N VAL A 21 6.30 -16.21 3.80
CA VAL A 21 7.46 -15.74 4.56
C VAL A 21 8.22 -16.94 5.12
N GLU A 22 9.52 -16.95 4.96
CA GLU A 22 10.41 -18.00 5.43
C GLU A 22 11.26 -17.54 6.62
N ASP A 23 11.89 -18.49 7.32
CA ASP A 23 12.74 -18.19 8.48
C ASP A 23 13.95 -17.33 8.08
N GLY A 24 14.26 -16.33 8.88
CA GLY A 24 15.37 -15.40 8.67
C GLY A 24 15.05 -14.20 7.78
N MET A 25 13.86 -14.15 7.12
CA MET A 25 13.52 -13.07 6.20
C MET A 25 13.35 -11.71 6.88
N VAL A 26 13.72 -10.66 6.15
CA VAL A 26 13.34 -9.27 6.40
C VAL A 26 12.06 -8.95 5.61
N VAL A 27 11.01 -8.58 6.32
CA VAL A 27 9.65 -8.43 5.77
C VAL A 27 9.21 -6.98 5.80
N GLY A 28 8.94 -6.39 4.63
CA GLY A 28 8.22 -5.12 4.53
C GLY A 28 6.78 -5.30 5.00
N LEU A 29 6.39 -4.59 6.04
CA LEU A 29 5.07 -4.64 6.65
C LEU A 29 4.26 -3.43 6.18
N GLY A 30 3.32 -3.66 5.26
CA GLY A 30 2.42 -2.67 4.70
C GLY A 30 1.41 -2.11 5.70
N THR A 31 0.54 -1.26 5.22
CA THR A 31 -0.49 -0.59 6.02
C THR A 31 -1.88 -0.95 5.51
N GLY A 32 -2.79 -1.29 6.41
CA GLY A 32 -4.21 -1.47 6.05
C GLY A 32 -4.90 -2.69 6.67
N SER A 33 -6.21 -2.76 6.42
CA SER A 33 -7.09 -3.73 7.09
C SER A 33 -6.86 -5.19 6.69
N THR A 34 -6.27 -5.46 5.52
CA THR A 34 -5.95 -6.82 5.06
C THR A 34 -4.57 -7.24 5.56
N VAL A 35 -3.59 -6.33 5.56
CA VAL A 35 -2.24 -6.56 6.08
C VAL A 35 -2.26 -6.92 7.56
N LYS A 36 -3.21 -6.35 8.33
CA LYS A 36 -3.42 -6.70 9.73
C LYS A 36 -3.47 -8.23 9.96
N TYR A 37 -4.18 -8.97 9.12
CA TYR A 37 -4.29 -10.43 9.24
C TYR A 37 -2.98 -11.15 8.88
N ALA A 38 -2.21 -10.60 7.93
CA ALA A 38 -0.87 -11.12 7.66
C ALA A 38 0.05 -10.96 8.87
N MET A 39 0.04 -9.78 9.51
CA MET A 39 0.84 -9.52 10.72
C MET A 39 0.43 -10.41 11.89
N GLU A 40 -0.88 -10.60 12.11
CA GLU A 40 -1.39 -11.51 13.14
C GLU A 40 -0.89 -12.94 12.92
N ARG A 41 -0.97 -13.45 11.67
CA ARG A 41 -0.48 -14.79 11.35
C ARG A 41 1.06 -14.90 11.44
N LEU A 42 1.81 -13.86 11.07
CA LEU A 42 3.26 -13.83 11.27
C LEU A 42 3.63 -13.91 12.74
N ALA A 43 2.92 -13.18 13.61
CA ALA A 43 3.13 -13.24 15.06
C ALA A 43 2.82 -14.62 15.65
N GLU A 44 1.79 -15.30 15.16
CA GLU A 44 1.50 -16.70 15.54
C GLU A 44 2.65 -17.61 15.11
N ARG A 45 3.11 -17.51 13.86
CA ARG A 45 4.23 -18.29 13.34
C ARG A 45 5.55 -18.04 14.09
N GLN A 46 5.75 -16.82 14.61
CA GLN A 46 6.93 -16.54 15.47
C GLN A 46 6.86 -17.36 16.77
N LYS A 47 5.67 -17.58 17.34
CA LYS A 47 5.50 -18.48 18.51
C LYS A 47 5.76 -19.94 18.14
N GLU A 48 5.61 -20.28 16.87
CA GLU A 48 5.92 -21.60 16.29
C GLU A 48 7.40 -21.74 15.88
N GLY A 49 8.23 -20.69 16.09
CA GLY A 49 9.67 -20.70 15.83
C GLY A 49 10.16 -19.89 14.63
N LEU A 50 9.28 -19.25 13.87
CA LEU A 50 9.67 -18.37 12.77
C LEU A 50 10.44 -17.15 13.30
N ARG A 51 11.57 -16.82 12.71
CA ARG A 51 12.37 -15.62 13.02
C ARG A 51 12.33 -14.67 11.85
N ILE A 52 11.86 -13.47 12.05
CA ILE A 52 11.79 -12.40 11.05
C ILE A 52 12.12 -11.05 11.66
N LEU A 53 12.48 -10.10 10.80
CA LEU A 53 12.53 -8.67 11.11
C LEU A 53 11.53 -7.93 10.25
N GLY A 54 10.75 -7.01 10.81
CA GLY A 54 9.74 -6.24 10.11
C GLY A 54 10.19 -4.82 9.80
N ILE A 55 9.98 -4.34 8.58
CA ILE A 55 10.14 -2.93 8.19
C ILE A 55 8.75 -2.32 7.99
N PRO A 56 8.26 -1.49 8.92
CA PRO A 56 6.91 -0.94 8.86
C PRO A 56 6.83 0.23 7.87
N THR A 57 5.75 0.28 7.09
CA THR A 57 5.49 1.37 6.13
C THR A 57 4.72 2.56 6.73
N SER A 58 4.37 2.49 8.01
CA SER A 58 3.70 3.58 8.73
C SER A 58 3.92 3.48 10.25
N PHE A 59 3.66 4.59 10.96
CA PHE A 59 3.62 4.56 12.42
C PHE A 59 2.54 3.64 12.96
N GLN A 60 1.37 3.58 12.30
CA GLN A 60 0.30 2.63 12.65
C GLN A 60 0.80 1.19 12.59
N THR A 61 1.50 0.83 11.50
CA THR A 61 2.07 -0.51 11.35
C THR A 61 3.16 -0.79 12.36
N ALA A 62 4.02 0.20 12.67
CA ALA A 62 5.07 0.05 13.68
C ALA A 62 4.49 -0.19 15.08
N ILE A 63 3.42 0.53 15.47
CA ILE A 63 2.71 0.32 16.73
C ILE A 63 2.14 -1.09 16.76
N ARG A 64 1.42 -1.48 15.70
CA ARG A 64 0.79 -2.81 15.62
C ARG A 64 1.80 -3.95 15.67
N ALA A 65 2.94 -3.81 14.99
CA ALA A 65 4.00 -4.81 15.01
C ALA A 65 4.56 -5.02 16.42
N ARG A 66 4.79 -3.92 17.17
CA ARG A 66 5.24 -3.98 18.57
C ARG A 66 4.22 -4.68 19.47
N GLU A 67 2.91 -4.36 19.33
CA GLU A 67 1.84 -5.02 20.07
C GLU A 67 1.80 -6.53 19.81
N LEU A 68 2.11 -6.96 18.59
CA LEU A 68 2.17 -8.36 18.17
C LEU A 68 3.51 -9.05 18.52
N GLY A 69 4.49 -8.33 19.02
CA GLY A 69 5.82 -8.86 19.33
C GLY A 69 6.69 -9.13 18.11
N ILE A 70 6.39 -8.50 16.95
CA ILE A 70 7.23 -8.62 15.74
C ILE A 70 8.44 -7.68 15.90
N PRO A 71 9.69 -8.19 15.89
CA PRO A 71 10.88 -7.37 15.94
C PRO A 71 10.97 -6.45 14.73
N LEU A 72 11.32 -5.18 14.97
CA LEU A 72 11.40 -4.16 13.91
C LEU A 72 12.83 -3.83 13.55
N THR A 73 13.03 -3.51 12.29
CA THR A 73 14.25 -2.94 11.71
C THR A 73 13.90 -1.78 10.77
N THR A 74 14.91 -1.23 10.09
CA THR A 74 14.77 -0.12 9.13
C THR A 74 15.45 -0.44 7.81
N LEU A 75 15.16 0.33 6.75
CA LEU A 75 15.88 0.23 5.49
C LEU A 75 17.34 0.67 5.59
N ASP A 76 17.70 1.50 6.59
CA ASP A 76 19.10 1.89 6.80
C ASP A 76 19.95 0.71 7.29
N VAL A 77 19.32 -0.24 8.02
CA VAL A 77 20.00 -1.44 8.53
C VAL A 77 19.87 -2.61 7.56
N HIS A 78 18.71 -2.76 6.92
CA HIS A 78 18.39 -3.81 5.95
C HIS A 78 17.80 -3.16 4.68
N PRO A 79 18.65 -2.69 3.75
CA PRO A 79 18.20 -1.93 2.57
C PRO A 79 17.45 -2.78 1.54
N ASP A 80 17.62 -4.10 1.56
CA ASP A 80 17.08 -5.05 0.60
C ASP A 80 16.17 -6.08 1.30
N PRO A 81 14.94 -5.72 1.70
CA PRO A 81 14.03 -6.69 2.31
C PRO A 81 13.67 -7.82 1.32
N ASP A 82 13.55 -9.06 1.84
CA ASP A 82 13.27 -10.25 1.01
C ASP A 82 11.89 -10.19 0.37
N ILE A 83 10.91 -9.72 1.14
CA ILE A 83 9.50 -9.67 0.75
C ILE A 83 8.82 -8.47 1.39
N ALA A 84 7.93 -7.81 0.65
CA ALA A 84 6.98 -6.85 1.20
C ALA A 84 5.55 -7.39 1.05
N ILE A 85 4.76 -7.33 2.12
CA ILE A 85 3.34 -7.69 2.13
C ILE A 85 2.53 -6.42 2.34
N ASP A 86 1.71 -6.03 1.36
CA ASP A 86 0.92 -4.79 1.45
C ASP A 86 -0.46 -4.94 0.81
N GLY A 87 -1.35 -3.98 1.09
CA GLY A 87 -2.66 -3.88 0.47
C GLY A 87 -2.65 -3.00 -0.78
N ALA A 88 -3.77 -2.98 -1.50
CA ALA A 88 -4.02 -2.02 -2.57
C ALA A 88 -5.48 -1.55 -2.55
N ASP A 89 -5.72 -0.36 -3.09
CA ASP A 89 -7.06 0.19 -3.28
C ASP A 89 -7.68 -0.34 -4.58
N GLN A 90 -6.85 -0.52 -5.62
CA GLN A 90 -7.18 -1.21 -6.87
C GLN A 90 -5.99 -2.02 -7.37
N VAL A 91 -6.29 -3.12 -8.05
CA VAL A 91 -5.33 -3.97 -8.76
C VAL A 91 -5.92 -4.30 -10.13
N ASP A 92 -5.22 -3.98 -11.22
CA ASP A 92 -5.65 -4.36 -12.55
C ASP A 92 -5.07 -5.72 -13.00
N ARG A 93 -5.48 -6.18 -14.19
CA ARG A 93 -5.03 -7.46 -14.75
C ARG A 93 -3.52 -7.53 -15.00
N SER A 94 -2.87 -6.39 -15.19
CA SER A 94 -1.41 -6.29 -15.34
C SER A 94 -0.66 -6.18 -14.02
N ARG A 95 -1.35 -6.28 -12.88
CA ARG A 95 -0.81 -6.10 -11.52
C ARG A 95 -0.31 -4.69 -11.23
N ARG A 96 -0.81 -3.68 -11.97
CA ARG A 96 -0.61 -2.28 -11.64
C ARG A 96 -1.58 -1.90 -10.54
N LEU A 97 -1.18 -0.98 -9.65
CA LEU A 97 -1.93 -0.71 -8.43
C LEU A 97 -2.29 0.78 -8.30
N ILE A 98 -3.42 1.03 -7.64
CA ILE A 98 -3.64 2.29 -6.92
C ILE A 98 -3.56 1.97 -5.43
N LYS A 99 -2.79 2.80 -4.69
CA LYS A 99 -2.58 2.72 -3.24
C LYS A 99 -2.66 4.12 -2.62
N GLY A 100 -2.66 4.20 -1.30
CA GLY A 100 -2.54 5.46 -0.59
C GLY A 100 -3.83 5.96 0.07
N ARG A 101 -4.90 5.15 0.12
CA ARG A 101 -6.09 5.47 0.91
C ARG A 101 -5.75 5.74 2.39
N GLY A 102 -4.78 5.01 2.95
CA GLY A 102 -4.29 5.16 4.31
C GLY A 102 -3.24 6.25 4.51
N ALA A 103 -2.92 7.07 3.50
CA ALA A 103 -1.89 8.11 3.53
C ALA A 103 -0.45 7.62 3.81
N ALA A 104 -0.16 6.33 3.60
CA ALA A 104 1.16 5.72 3.82
C ALA A 104 1.94 5.47 2.51
N LEU A 105 1.40 5.91 1.35
CA LEU A 105 1.85 5.54 0.01
C LEU A 105 3.34 5.71 -0.25
N THR A 106 3.98 6.73 0.31
CA THR A 106 5.40 7.02 0.08
C THR A 106 6.29 5.96 0.69
N ARG A 107 6.11 5.64 1.97
CA ARG A 107 6.88 4.58 2.63
C ARG A 107 6.52 3.21 2.06
N GLU A 108 5.26 2.97 1.70
CA GLU A 108 4.83 1.76 0.99
C GLU A 108 5.57 1.60 -0.34
N LYS A 109 5.68 2.68 -1.15
CA LYS A 109 6.40 2.65 -2.43
C LYS A 109 7.90 2.42 -2.24
N ILE A 110 8.53 3.06 -1.26
CA ILE A 110 9.95 2.89 -0.96
C ILE A 110 10.24 1.43 -0.58
N VAL A 111 9.47 0.85 0.33
CA VAL A 111 9.63 -0.54 0.75
C VAL A 111 9.31 -1.50 -0.41
N ALA A 112 8.26 -1.22 -1.21
CA ALA A 112 7.96 -2.00 -2.41
C ALA A 112 9.08 -1.95 -3.45
N ALA A 113 9.75 -0.80 -3.61
CA ALA A 113 10.89 -0.65 -4.52
C ALA A 113 12.09 -1.47 -4.05
N ALA A 114 12.40 -1.41 -2.75
CA ALA A 114 13.54 -2.08 -2.13
C ALA A 114 13.38 -3.61 -2.06
N ALA A 115 12.18 -4.11 -1.77
CA ALA A 115 11.94 -5.54 -1.55
C ALA A 115 12.20 -6.40 -2.80
N GLY A 116 12.75 -7.59 -2.59
CA GLY A 116 12.94 -8.58 -3.66
C GLY A 116 11.64 -9.09 -4.26
N ARG A 117 10.59 -9.26 -3.42
CA ARG A 117 9.24 -9.66 -3.84
C ARG A 117 8.19 -8.72 -3.25
N LEU A 118 7.14 -8.42 -4.00
CA LEU A 118 5.98 -7.67 -3.53
C LEU A 118 4.74 -8.58 -3.55
N VAL A 119 4.13 -8.77 -2.39
CA VAL A 119 2.90 -9.56 -2.24
C VAL A 119 1.76 -8.61 -1.87
N ILE A 120 0.82 -8.45 -2.78
CA ILE A 120 -0.35 -7.58 -2.59
C ILE A 120 -1.52 -8.44 -2.11
N VAL A 121 -2.08 -8.08 -0.97
CA VAL A 121 -3.21 -8.79 -0.33
C VAL A 121 -4.49 -7.96 -0.45
N VAL A 122 -5.48 -8.51 -1.14
CA VAL A 122 -6.76 -7.83 -1.41
C VAL A 122 -7.96 -8.78 -1.28
N ASP A 123 -9.13 -8.22 -1.10
CA ASP A 123 -10.39 -8.91 -1.41
C ASP A 123 -10.77 -8.72 -2.88
N GLY A 124 -11.70 -9.55 -3.38
CA GLY A 124 -12.08 -9.54 -4.80
C GLY A 124 -12.63 -8.21 -5.32
N ALA A 125 -13.19 -7.36 -4.45
CA ALA A 125 -13.73 -6.05 -4.83
C ALA A 125 -12.63 -5.04 -5.25
N LYS A 126 -11.36 -5.34 -4.96
CA LYS A 126 -10.22 -4.50 -5.35
C LYS A 126 -9.66 -4.84 -6.73
N MET A 127 -10.09 -5.96 -7.31
CA MET A 127 -9.70 -6.35 -8.66
C MET A 127 -10.53 -5.57 -9.68
N VAL A 128 -9.85 -4.87 -10.59
CA VAL A 128 -10.48 -4.05 -11.63
C VAL A 128 -9.96 -4.41 -13.02
N GLU A 129 -10.73 -4.13 -14.07
CA GLU A 129 -10.29 -4.26 -15.45
C GLU A 129 -9.18 -3.27 -15.78
N SER A 130 -9.39 -2.00 -15.38
CA SER A 130 -8.48 -0.89 -15.59
C SER A 130 -8.51 0.02 -14.38
N LEU A 131 -7.37 0.60 -14.04
CA LEU A 131 -7.28 1.55 -12.95
C LEU A 131 -8.14 2.79 -13.23
N HIS A 132 -8.85 3.29 -12.23
CA HIS A 132 -9.75 4.44 -12.37
C HIS A 132 -9.95 5.18 -11.05
N GLY A 133 -10.50 6.40 -11.17
CA GLY A 133 -10.92 7.19 -10.03
C GLY A 133 -9.79 7.99 -9.39
N VAL A 134 -9.66 7.88 -8.08
CA VAL A 134 -8.77 8.73 -7.30
C VAL A 134 -7.38 8.13 -7.19
N VAL A 135 -6.36 8.94 -7.50
CA VAL A 135 -4.95 8.66 -7.28
C VAL A 135 -4.45 9.52 -6.11
N PRO A 136 -4.26 8.95 -4.92
CA PRO A 136 -3.65 9.67 -3.81
C PRO A 136 -2.23 10.12 -4.16
N THR A 137 -1.90 11.36 -3.83
CA THR A 137 -0.59 11.95 -4.12
C THR A 137 -0.09 12.68 -2.87
N GLU A 138 1.11 12.36 -2.41
CA GLU A 138 1.76 13.06 -1.30
C GLU A 138 2.53 14.26 -1.83
N VAL A 139 2.30 15.41 -1.21
CA VAL A 139 2.78 16.71 -1.69
C VAL A 139 3.48 17.46 -0.57
N LEU A 140 4.60 18.10 -0.87
CA LEU A 140 5.23 19.03 0.04
C LEU A 140 4.27 20.20 0.33
N PRO A 141 3.94 20.53 1.59
CA PRO A 141 2.96 21.59 1.91
C PRO A 141 3.24 22.92 1.24
N PHE A 142 4.51 23.31 1.13
CA PHE A 142 4.95 24.53 0.45
C PHE A 142 4.54 24.58 -1.03
N ALA A 143 4.40 23.42 -1.68
CA ALA A 143 4.12 23.32 -3.12
C ALA A 143 2.63 23.06 -3.44
N LEU A 144 1.73 23.15 -2.45
CA LEU A 144 0.34 22.71 -2.63
C LEU A 144 -0.34 23.39 -3.82
N ALA A 145 -0.34 24.73 -3.89
CA ALA A 145 -1.05 25.45 -4.95
C ALA A 145 -0.52 25.15 -6.38
N PRO A 146 0.80 25.20 -6.65
CA PRO A 146 1.33 24.84 -7.96
C PRO A 146 1.10 23.37 -8.32
N VAL A 147 1.16 22.43 -7.35
CA VAL A 147 0.85 21.02 -7.61
C VAL A 147 -0.62 20.84 -7.98
N LEU A 148 -1.56 21.46 -7.28
CA LEU A 148 -2.99 21.41 -7.64
C LEU A 148 -3.23 21.94 -9.05
N ALA A 149 -2.57 23.03 -9.45
CA ALA A 149 -2.67 23.58 -10.81
C ALA A 149 -2.12 22.60 -11.86
N SER A 150 -0.96 22.00 -11.60
CA SER A 150 -0.32 21.02 -12.50
C SER A 150 -1.18 19.75 -12.65
N LEU A 151 -1.74 19.24 -11.56
CA LEU A 151 -2.65 18.07 -11.60
C LEU A 151 -3.90 18.35 -12.43
N LYS A 152 -4.46 19.57 -12.35
CA LYS A 152 -5.58 19.98 -13.22
C LYS A 152 -5.18 20.00 -14.70
N THR A 153 -3.98 20.48 -15.02
CA THR A 153 -3.45 20.46 -16.39
C THR A 153 -3.28 19.03 -16.94
N LEU A 154 -2.99 18.07 -16.06
CA LEU A 154 -2.96 16.64 -16.42
C LEU A 154 -4.36 16.01 -16.55
N GLY A 155 -5.43 16.79 -16.41
CA GLY A 155 -6.82 16.33 -16.53
C GLY A 155 -7.39 15.73 -15.25
N ALA A 156 -6.74 15.90 -14.10
CA ALA A 156 -7.28 15.47 -12.83
C ALA A 156 -8.23 16.50 -12.21
N ALA A 157 -9.10 16.04 -11.32
CA ALA A 157 -9.86 16.86 -10.38
C ALA A 157 -9.22 16.69 -8.97
N PRO A 158 -8.17 17.49 -8.63
CA PRO A 158 -7.47 17.32 -7.37
C PRO A 158 -8.23 17.96 -6.21
N VAL A 159 -8.31 17.25 -5.09
CA VAL A 159 -8.88 17.73 -3.82
C VAL A 159 -7.88 17.46 -2.70
N VAL A 160 -7.63 18.45 -1.84
CA VAL A 160 -6.83 18.22 -0.63
C VAL A 160 -7.63 17.33 0.30
N ARG A 161 -7.03 16.22 0.74
CA ARG A 161 -7.71 15.29 1.66
C ARG A 161 -7.81 15.92 3.05
N GLU A 162 -9.02 16.02 3.56
CA GLU A 162 -9.25 16.51 4.92
C GLU A 162 -9.17 15.37 5.94
N GLY A 163 -8.72 15.72 7.15
CA GLY A 163 -8.67 14.81 8.28
C GLY A 163 -10.08 14.45 8.79
N VAL A 164 -10.27 13.22 9.24
CA VAL A 164 -11.49 12.78 9.93
C VAL A 164 -11.30 13.05 11.43
N ALA A 165 -12.22 13.78 12.06
CA ALA A 165 -12.14 14.23 13.45
C ALA A 165 -10.91 15.13 13.77
N LYS A 166 -10.37 15.80 12.75
CA LYS A 166 -9.30 16.79 12.81
C LYS A 166 -9.57 17.85 11.76
N ASP A 167 -9.47 19.13 12.09
CA ASP A 167 -9.58 20.22 11.12
C ASP A 167 -8.33 20.33 10.26
N GLY A 168 -8.54 20.65 8.96
CA GLY A 168 -7.49 20.82 7.99
C GLY A 168 -7.00 19.53 7.31
N PRO A 169 -5.91 19.61 6.53
CA PRO A 169 -5.46 18.54 5.65
C PRO A 169 -4.96 17.31 6.42
N VAL A 170 -5.09 16.14 5.79
CA VAL A 170 -4.35 14.94 6.23
C VAL A 170 -2.87 15.17 6.05
N ILE A 171 -2.11 14.96 7.13
CA ILE A 171 -0.64 15.01 7.14
C ILE A 171 -0.14 13.56 7.19
N SER A 172 0.73 13.20 6.25
CA SER A 172 1.36 11.88 6.21
C SER A 172 2.41 11.72 7.33
N ASP A 173 2.87 10.49 7.54
CA ASP A 173 3.96 10.18 8.47
C ASP A 173 5.30 10.85 8.09
N ASN A 174 5.39 11.48 6.92
CA ASN A 174 6.55 12.21 6.42
C ASN A 174 6.36 13.74 6.46
N GLY A 175 5.20 14.22 6.95
CA GLY A 175 4.87 15.65 6.99
C GLY A 175 4.30 16.21 5.69
N GLY A 176 4.06 15.38 4.67
CA GLY A 176 3.42 15.78 3.42
C GLY A 176 1.90 15.89 3.55
N PHE A 177 1.27 16.74 2.71
CA PHE A 177 -0.18 16.73 2.54
C PHE A 177 -0.60 15.66 1.53
N ILE A 178 -1.81 15.13 1.71
CA ILE A 178 -2.39 14.19 0.75
C ILE A 178 -3.38 14.93 -0.13
N VAL A 179 -3.16 14.82 -1.44
CA VAL A 179 -4.07 15.29 -2.49
C VAL A 179 -4.69 14.08 -3.17
N ASP A 180 -6.00 14.04 -3.21
CA ASP A 180 -6.77 13.05 -3.95
C ASP A 180 -7.01 13.55 -5.38
N ALA A 181 -6.22 13.05 -6.34
CA ALA A 181 -6.29 13.45 -7.74
C ALA A 181 -7.26 12.53 -8.51
N GLY A 182 -8.46 13.01 -8.81
CA GLY A 182 -9.48 12.26 -9.55
C GLY A 182 -9.23 12.29 -11.05
N PHE A 183 -8.92 11.14 -11.67
CA PHE A 183 -8.63 11.03 -13.11
C PHE A 183 -9.75 10.36 -13.93
N GLY A 184 -10.78 9.79 -13.29
CA GLY A 184 -11.70 8.90 -14.00
C GLY A 184 -10.98 7.63 -14.48
N LEU A 185 -11.19 7.20 -15.74
CA LEU A 185 -10.50 6.03 -16.31
C LEU A 185 -9.05 6.36 -16.67
N ILE A 186 -8.10 5.60 -16.13
CA ILE A 186 -6.66 5.78 -16.36
C ILE A 186 -6.21 4.79 -17.45
N ARG A 187 -6.11 5.28 -18.70
CA ARG A 187 -5.76 4.41 -19.84
C ARG A 187 -4.29 4.02 -19.88
N ASN A 188 -3.40 4.96 -19.55
CA ASN A 188 -1.94 4.80 -19.57
C ASN A 188 -1.38 5.09 -18.16
N PRO A 189 -1.53 4.17 -17.19
CA PRO A 189 -1.14 4.43 -15.80
C PRO A 189 0.35 4.76 -15.62
N GLU A 190 1.23 4.18 -16.44
CA GLU A 190 2.67 4.44 -16.43
C GLU A 190 3.00 5.88 -16.80
N GLU A 191 2.34 6.41 -17.84
CA GLU A 191 2.51 7.80 -18.26
C GLU A 191 1.98 8.77 -17.22
N VAL A 192 0.81 8.47 -16.64
CA VAL A 192 0.20 9.29 -15.58
C VAL A 192 1.07 9.27 -14.32
N GLU A 193 1.59 8.09 -13.90
CA GLU A 193 2.52 7.99 -12.77
C GLU A 193 3.75 8.86 -13.00
N ARG A 194 4.37 8.74 -14.18
CA ARG A 194 5.55 9.52 -14.55
C ARG A 194 5.24 11.03 -14.56
N ALA A 195 4.13 11.44 -15.17
CA ALA A 195 3.77 12.85 -15.27
C ALA A 195 3.55 13.47 -13.89
N ILE A 196 2.85 12.76 -12.99
CA ILE A 196 2.66 13.24 -11.61
C ILE A 196 3.99 13.32 -10.86
N THR A 197 4.84 12.30 -10.97
CA THR A 197 6.12 12.24 -10.25
C THR A 197 7.07 13.38 -10.66
N LEU A 198 6.97 13.87 -11.88
CA LEU A 198 7.81 14.97 -12.40
C LEU A 198 7.32 16.37 -11.97
N ILE A 199 6.18 16.50 -11.31
CA ILE A 199 5.70 17.80 -10.81
C ILE A 199 6.55 18.23 -9.61
N PRO A 200 7.23 19.39 -9.65
CA PRO A 200 7.98 19.89 -8.50
C PRO A 200 7.09 20.05 -7.27
N GLY A 201 7.48 19.42 -6.15
CA GLY A 201 6.72 19.41 -4.90
C GLY A 201 5.85 18.18 -4.70
N VAL A 202 5.69 17.30 -5.69
CA VAL A 202 5.17 15.95 -5.47
C VAL A 202 6.26 15.11 -4.80
N ILE A 203 5.94 14.50 -3.67
CA ILE A 203 6.80 13.57 -2.96
C ILE A 203 6.61 12.16 -3.52
N CYS A 204 5.35 11.72 -3.69
CA CYS A 204 5.03 10.41 -4.22
C CYS A 204 3.59 10.39 -4.78
N THR A 205 3.34 9.52 -5.74
CA THR A 205 2.00 9.21 -6.27
C THR A 205 1.56 7.81 -5.88
N GLY A 206 0.26 7.61 -5.71
CA GLY A 206 -0.36 6.32 -5.38
C GLY A 206 -0.49 5.35 -6.56
N LEU A 207 -0.05 5.71 -7.76
CA LEU A 207 0.11 4.75 -8.86
C LEU A 207 1.39 3.94 -8.65
N PHE A 208 1.31 2.62 -8.76
CA PHE A 208 2.43 1.69 -8.62
C PHE A 208 2.46 0.81 -9.86
N THR A 209 3.17 1.24 -10.90
CA THR A 209 3.20 0.55 -12.19
C THR A 209 4.54 -0.16 -12.47
N ALA A 210 5.62 0.27 -11.81
CA ALA A 210 6.96 -0.22 -12.08
C ALA A 210 7.28 -1.60 -11.45
N TYR A 211 6.42 -2.14 -10.57
CA TYR A 211 6.76 -3.32 -9.75
C TYR A 211 6.06 -4.60 -10.21
N THR A 212 5.38 -4.59 -11.35
CA THR A 212 4.55 -5.71 -11.85
C THR A 212 5.33 -7.01 -12.01
N GLY A 213 6.61 -6.96 -12.39
CA GLY A 213 7.49 -8.12 -12.58
C GLY A 213 7.83 -8.88 -11.30
N LYS A 214 7.78 -8.24 -10.13
CA LYS A 214 8.03 -8.85 -8.82
C LYS A 214 6.79 -8.92 -7.93
N THR A 215 5.62 -8.53 -8.47
CA THR A 215 4.35 -8.50 -7.74
C THR A 215 3.58 -9.81 -7.93
N SER A 216 3.19 -10.42 -6.81
CA SER A 216 2.16 -11.46 -6.73
C SER A 216 0.93 -10.89 -6.04
N VAL A 217 -0.26 -11.24 -6.50
CA VAL A 217 -1.51 -10.76 -5.90
C VAL A 217 -2.24 -11.92 -5.23
N VAL A 218 -2.48 -11.80 -3.93
CA VAL A 218 -3.25 -12.76 -3.15
C VAL A 218 -4.66 -12.23 -2.99
N VAL A 219 -5.60 -12.84 -3.68
CA VAL A 219 -7.01 -12.43 -3.69
C VAL A 219 -7.81 -13.35 -2.76
N GLY A 220 -8.32 -12.78 -1.68
CA GLY A 220 -9.22 -13.48 -0.78
C GLY A 220 -10.65 -13.51 -1.30
N ARG A 221 -11.37 -14.58 -0.99
CA ARG A 221 -12.77 -14.81 -1.33
C ARG A 221 -13.64 -14.87 -0.08
N GLU A 222 -14.89 -14.50 -0.22
CA GLU A 222 -15.86 -14.45 0.90
C GLU A 222 -16.06 -15.81 1.59
N LYS A 223 -15.80 -16.92 0.89
CA LYS A 223 -15.84 -18.29 1.44
C LYS A 223 -14.66 -18.63 2.36
N GLY A 224 -13.67 -17.71 2.50
CA GLY A 224 -12.48 -17.92 3.32
C GLY A 224 -11.31 -18.62 2.60
N GLU A 225 -11.34 -18.64 1.28
CA GLU A 225 -10.25 -19.12 0.42
C GLU A 225 -9.43 -17.94 -0.12
N ALA A 226 -8.16 -18.19 -0.49
CA ALA A 226 -7.32 -17.23 -1.17
C ALA A 226 -6.64 -17.84 -2.40
N ARG A 227 -6.60 -17.07 -3.49
CA ARG A 227 -5.90 -17.42 -4.73
C ARG A 227 -4.73 -16.50 -4.97
N VAL A 228 -3.60 -17.04 -5.43
CA VAL A 228 -2.43 -16.27 -5.89
C VAL A 228 -2.49 -16.11 -7.40
N LEU A 229 -2.26 -14.88 -7.89
CA LEU A 229 -2.23 -14.49 -9.29
C LEU A 229 -0.83 -13.99 -9.69
#